data_4e065051a48cf9661101668f1e4ea7af
#
_entry.id   4e065051a48cf9661101668f1e4ea7af
#
_cell.length_a   1.000
_cell.length_b   1.000
_cell.length_c   1.000
_cell.angle_alpha   90.00
_cell.angle_beta   90.00
_cell.angle_gamma   90.00
#
_symmetry.space_group_name_H-M   'P 1'
#
loop_
_entity.id
_entity.type
_entity.pdbx_description
1 polymer ?
#
loop_
_entity_poly.entity_id
_entity_poly.type
_entity_poly.pdbx_seq_one_letter_code
_entity_poly.pdbx_strand_id
1 'polypeptide(L)'
;TDQLSNQSSRTTFIFAIAGFVCIFVCLSFAWTLTRKTSKKVLETILEPLHAVEDVAKELTEGNLHSTLEYHSEDEIGSLAHSMRKSIRILGSYVDDIGRAMKEFSEGNFDVKPEVEWKGDFVGILDSFMLFEKSMAETIKGIQNVSDEVSSAAGQVASSSNDLAEGATNQAAVVEELTA
;
A
#
# COMPACT_ATOMS: atom_id res chain seq x y z
N THR A 1 15.22 86.55 30.88
CA THR A 1 14.81 85.22 31.49
C THR A 1 13.91 84.43 30.54
N ASP A 2 13.08 85.07 29.70
CA ASP A 2 12.13 84.41 28.81
C ASP A 2 12.76 83.70 27.57
N GLN A 3 13.90 84.19 27.10
CA GLN A 3 14.55 83.56 25.95
C GLN A 3 15.21 82.21 26.29
N LEU A 4 15.76 82.01 27.49
CA LEU A 4 16.35 80.78 27.96
C LEU A 4 15.30 79.72 28.28
N SER A 5 14.17 80.08 28.78
CA SER A 5 13.01 79.22 29.04
C SER A 5 12.41 78.67 27.74
N ASN A 6 12.31 79.50 26.70
CA ASN A 6 11.76 79.08 25.40
C ASN A 6 12.74 78.18 24.62
N GLN A 7 14.03 78.34 24.80
CA GLN A 7 15.07 77.50 24.18
C GLN A 7 15.15 76.11 24.85
N SER A 8 15.00 76.05 26.16
CA SER A 8 14.93 74.78 26.91
C SER A 8 13.66 73.98 26.54
N SER A 9 12.52 74.63 26.38
CA SER A 9 11.27 74.02 25.99
C SER A 9 11.31 73.41 24.57
N ARG A 10 11.99 74.11 23.62
CA ARG A 10 12.16 73.64 22.24
C ARG A 10 13.07 72.44 22.16
N THR A 11 14.15 72.41 22.92
CA THR A 11 15.08 71.27 22.94
C THR A 11 14.44 70.04 23.53
N THR A 12 13.68 70.15 24.63
CA THR A 12 12.91 69.04 25.20
C THR A 12 11.83 68.48 24.22
N PHE A 13 11.18 69.33 23.49
CA PHE A 13 10.21 68.94 22.44
C PHE A 13 10.89 68.17 21.30
N ILE A 14 12.08 68.60 20.84
CA ILE A 14 12.84 67.92 19.79
C ILE A 14 13.30 66.56 20.25
N PHE A 15 13.79 66.39 21.49
CA PHE A 15 14.15 65.10 22.04
C PHE A 15 12.98 64.16 22.25
N ALA A 16 11.80 64.67 22.62
CA ALA A 16 10.57 63.91 22.73
C ALA A 16 10.11 63.38 21.35
N ILE A 17 10.12 64.22 20.34
CA ILE A 17 9.77 63.82 18.95
C ILE A 17 10.78 62.82 18.43
N ALA A 18 12.09 63.01 18.62
CA ALA A 18 13.12 62.06 18.21
C ALA A 18 12.95 60.67 18.91
N GLY A 19 12.60 60.68 20.18
CA GLY A 19 12.27 59.46 20.95
C GLY A 19 11.04 58.71 20.37
N PHE A 20 9.95 59.44 20.08
CA PHE A 20 8.77 58.85 19.46
C PHE A 20 9.04 58.26 18.05
N VAL A 21 9.82 58.96 17.24
CA VAL A 21 10.23 58.49 15.91
C VAL A 21 11.11 57.22 16.03
N CYS A 22 12.05 57.21 16.98
CA CYS A 22 12.88 56.04 17.21
C CYS A 22 12.09 54.79 17.65
N ILE A 23 11.12 54.98 18.57
CA ILE A 23 10.22 53.93 19.01
C ILE A 23 9.38 53.38 17.84
N PHE A 24 8.85 54.30 17.02
CA PHE A 24 8.04 53.90 15.85
C PHE A 24 8.85 53.11 14.83
N VAL A 25 10.09 53.51 14.55
CA VAL A 25 10.99 52.81 13.68
C VAL A 25 11.34 51.43 14.25
N CYS A 26 11.62 51.34 15.54
CA CYS A 26 11.90 50.04 16.21
C CYS A 26 10.69 49.09 16.15
N LEU A 27 9.48 49.57 16.40
CA LEU A 27 8.24 48.83 16.31
C LEU A 27 7.96 48.32 14.88
N SER A 28 8.12 49.21 13.89
CA SER A 28 8.01 48.87 12.48
C SER A 28 9.04 47.83 12.04
N PHE A 29 10.25 47.94 12.48
CA PHE A 29 11.31 46.96 12.22
C PHE A 29 11.02 45.63 12.89
N ALA A 30 10.63 45.62 14.17
CA ALA A 30 10.21 44.40 14.87
C ALA A 30 9.04 43.70 14.18
N TRP A 31 8.03 44.48 13.75
CA TRP A 31 6.87 43.94 13.02
C TRP A 31 7.27 43.28 11.69
N THR A 32 8.16 43.91 10.91
CA THR A 32 8.65 43.35 9.63
C THR A 32 9.48 42.09 9.83
N LEU A 33 10.35 42.07 10.86
CA LEU A 33 11.11 40.87 11.23
C LEU A 33 10.20 39.72 11.66
N THR A 34 9.23 39.97 12.54
CA THR A 34 8.29 38.94 13.03
C THR A 34 7.49 38.35 11.87
N ARG A 35 6.95 39.20 10.97
CA ARG A 35 6.23 38.73 9.79
C ARG A 35 7.08 37.87 8.84
N LYS A 36 8.34 38.26 8.59
CA LYS A 36 9.26 37.50 7.74
C LYS A 36 9.60 36.16 8.35
N THR A 37 9.88 36.11 9.66
CA THR A 37 10.24 34.87 10.36
C THR A 37 9.05 33.91 10.44
N SER A 38 7.85 34.41 10.78
CA SER A 38 6.63 33.60 10.84
C SER A 38 6.26 33.00 9.49
N LYS A 39 6.36 33.76 8.39
CA LYS A 39 6.12 33.22 7.04
C LYS A 39 7.12 32.15 6.67
N LYS A 40 8.41 32.37 6.97
CA LYS A 40 9.45 31.40 6.67
C LYS A 40 9.27 30.09 7.45
N VAL A 41 8.87 30.15 8.71
CA VAL A 41 8.55 28.95 9.52
C VAL A 41 7.35 28.21 8.95
N LEU A 42 6.30 28.92 8.53
CA LEU A 42 5.10 28.34 7.94
C LEU A 42 5.44 27.55 6.66
N GLU A 43 6.14 28.21 5.71
CA GLU A 43 6.48 27.62 4.40
C GLU A 43 7.54 26.52 4.49
N THR A 44 8.50 26.65 5.41
CA THR A 44 9.66 25.73 5.48
C THR A 44 9.41 24.54 6.40
N ILE A 45 8.53 24.66 7.38
CA ILE A 45 8.30 23.61 8.40
C ILE A 45 6.85 23.11 8.38
N LEU A 46 5.87 24.02 8.49
CA LEU A 46 4.48 23.61 8.68
C LEU A 46 3.88 22.97 7.42
N GLU A 47 4.03 23.60 6.26
CA GLU A 47 3.48 23.06 5.01
C GLU A 47 4.02 21.67 4.66
N PRO A 48 5.35 21.43 4.71
CA PRO A 48 5.89 20.09 4.46
C PRO A 48 5.46 19.06 5.48
N LEU A 49 5.32 19.45 6.75
CA LEU A 49 4.88 18.55 7.80
C LEU A 49 3.41 18.13 7.61
N HIS A 50 2.55 19.07 7.21
CA HIS A 50 1.16 18.76 6.83
C HIS A 50 1.10 17.82 5.62
N ALA A 51 1.96 18.01 4.61
CA ALA A 51 2.01 17.09 3.48
C ALA A 51 2.39 15.66 3.89
N VAL A 52 3.32 15.50 4.84
CA VAL A 52 3.66 14.18 5.41
C VAL A 52 2.50 13.62 6.23
N GLU A 53 1.81 14.46 7.02
CA GLU A 53 0.62 14.08 7.80
C GLU A 53 -0.52 13.60 6.89
N ASP A 54 -0.82 14.32 5.82
CA ASP A 54 -1.87 13.96 4.87
C ASP A 54 -1.61 12.59 4.23
N VAL A 55 -0.38 12.36 3.78
CA VAL A 55 0.02 11.06 3.22
C VAL A 55 -0.01 9.94 4.26
N ALA A 56 0.38 10.23 5.52
CA ALA A 56 0.25 9.27 6.61
C ALA A 56 -1.22 8.92 6.88
N LYS A 57 -2.13 9.88 6.76
CA LYS A 57 -3.57 9.67 6.89
C LYS A 57 -4.13 8.83 5.76
N GLU A 58 -3.76 9.11 4.51
CA GLU A 58 -4.12 8.28 3.36
C GLU A 58 -3.64 6.83 3.52
N LEU A 59 -2.46 6.63 4.10
CA LEU A 59 -1.95 5.30 4.44
C LEU A 59 -2.87 4.58 5.44
N THR A 60 -3.43 5.27 6.43
CA THR A 60 -4.40 4.67 7.37
C THR A 60 -5.74 4.30 6.71
N GLU A 61 -6.06 4.93 5.59
CA GLU A 61 -7.22 4.62 4.76
C GLU A 61 -6.93 3.51 3.73
N GLY A 62 -5.68 2.97 3.72
CA GLY A 62 -5.25 1.89 2.82
C GLY A 62 -4.77 2.37 1.46
N ASN A 63 -4.62 3.68 1.23
CA ASN A 63 -4.08 4.22 -0.01
C ASN A 63 -2.54 4.13 0.00
N LEU A 64 -2.00 3.13 -0.70
CA LEU A 64 -0.57 2.87 -0.84
C LEU A 64 0.04 3.47 -2.13
N HIS A 65 -0.76 4.21 -2.91
CA HIS A 65 -0.30 4.85 -4.16
C HIS A 65 -0.25 6.37 -4.05
N SER A 66 -0.41 6.91 -2.84
CA SER A 66 -0.29 8.35 -2.59
C SER A 66 1.13 8.84 -2.86
N THR A 67 1.24 10.06 -3.38
CA THR A 67 2.52 10.70 -3.72
C THR A 67 2.84 11.82 -2.74
N LEU A 68 4.06 11.86 -2.25
CA LEU A 68 4.60 12.92 -1.42
C LEU A 68 5.68 13.68 -2.20
N GLU A 69 5.35 14.85 -2.74
CA GLU A 69 6.25 15.59 -3.65
C GLU A 69 7.28 16.49 -2.97
N TYR A 70 7.30 16.54 -1.64
CA TYR A 70 8.25 17.37 -0.91
C TYR A 70 9.68 16.81 -0.98
N HIS A 71 10.63 17.62 -1.47
CA HIS A 71 12.04 17.32 -1.58
C HIS A 71 12.85 18.43 -0.94
N SER A 72 13.68 18.10 0.06
CA SER A 72 14.62 19.00 0.73
C SER A 72 15.81 18.17 1.23
N GLU A 73 16.93 18.84 1.49
CA GLU A 73 18.11 18.21 2.09
C GLU A 73 18.13 18.31 3.63
N ASP A 74 17.06 18.84 4.23
CA ASP A 74 16.88 18.96 5.67
C ASP A 74 16.27 17.68 6.30
N GLU A 75 16.00 17.74 7.61
CA GLU A 75 15.44 16.63 8.38
C GLU A 75 14.03 16.28 7.90
N ILE A 76 13.24 17.27 7.45
CA ILE A 76 11.89 17.06 6.93
C ILE A 76 11.94 16.39 5.56
N GLY A 77 12.91 16.76 4.72
CA GLY A 77 13.18 16.10 3.45
C GLY A 77 13.58 14.64 3.64
N SER A 78 14.41 14.35 4.67
CA SER A 78 14.78 12.98 5.05
C SER A 78 13.57 12.17 5.53
N LEU A 79 12.70 12.77 6.33
CA LEU A 79 11.42 12.16 6.78
C LEU A 79 10.51 11.85 5.59
N ALA A 80 10.30 12.81 4.69
CA ALA A 80 9.50 12.65 3.50
C ALA A 80 10.05 11.55 2.57
N HIS A 81 11.39 11.46 2.43
CA HIS A 81 12.03 10.39 1.68
C HIS A 81 11.75 9.01 2.29
N SER A 82 11.91 8.90 3.61
CA SER A 82 11.66 7.63 4.34
C SER A 82 10.19 7.20 4.22
N MET A 83 9.26 8.14 4.32
CA MET A 83 7.83 7.89 4.16
C MET A 83 7.50 7.41 2.75
N ARG A 84 7.98 8.09 1.70
CA ARG A 84 7.83 7.64 0.31
C ARG A 84 8.36 6.23 0.09
N LYS A 85 9.53 5.94 0.65
CA LYS A 85 10.14 4.61 0.54
C LYS A 85 9.27 3.54 1.21
N SER A 86 8.74 3.83 2.40
CA SER A 86 7.88 2.91 3.15
C SER A 86 6.58 2.62 2.38
N ILE A 87 5.90 3.65 1.89
CA ILE A 87 4.66 3.50 1.12
C ILE A 87 4.90 2.69 -0.15
N ARG A 88 5.96 2.99 -0.88
CA ARG A 88 6.31 2.25 -2.11
C ARG A 88 6.58 0.77 -1.84
N ILE A 89 7.30 0.45 -0.76
CA ILE A 89 7.58 -0.94 -0.39
C ILE A 89 6.29 -1.66 -0.01
N LEU A 90 5.44 -1.05 0.84
CA LEU A 90 4.16 -1.62 1.22
C LEU A 90 3.24 -1.81 0.00
N GLY A 91 3.17 -0.82 -0.88
CA GLY A 91 2.41 -0.91 -2.13
C GLY A 91 2.89 -2.08 -2.98
N SER A 92 4.21 -2.22 -3.17
CA SER A 92 4.76 -3.32 -3.96
C SER A 92 4.43 -4.71 -3.39
N TYR A 93 4.34 -4.86 -2.07
CA TYR A 93 3.92 -6.13 -1.46
C TYR A 93 2.44 -6.42 -1.69
N VAL A 94 1.58 -5.40 -1.57
CA VAL A 94 0.14 -5.54 -1.82
C VAL A 94 -0.13 -5.85 -3.29
N ASP A 95 0.56 -5.19 -4.21
CA ASP A 95 0.46 -5.44 -5.64
C ASP A 95 0.91 -6.85 -6.01
N ASP A 96 2.03 -7.33 -5.44
CA ASP A 96 2.53 -8.68 -5.67
C ASP A 96 1.57 -9.75 -5.15
N ILE A 97 0.98 -9.55 -3.95
CA ILE A 97 -0.09 -10.41 -3.44
C ILE A 97 -1.30 -10.39 -4.37
N GLY A 98 -1.75 -9.20 -4.78
CA GLY A 98 -2.90 -9.05 -5.68
C GLY A 98 -2.71 -9.77 -7.00
N ARG A 99 -1.52 -9.66 -7.60
CA ARG A 99 -1.12 -10.37 -8.81
C ARG A 99 -1.17 -11.89 -8.59
N ALA A 100 -0.54 -12.38 -7.53
CA ALA A 100 -0.51 -13.81 -7.25
C ALA A 100 -1.90 -14.38 -6.97
N MET A 101 -2.77 -13.66 -6.25
CA MET A 101 -4.17 -14.06 -6.04
C MET A 101 -4.96 -14.11 -7.33
N LYS A 102 -4.70 -13.19 -8.25
CA LYS A 102 -5.33 -13.21 -9.58
C LYS A 102 -4.91 -14.46 -10.37
N GLU A 103 -3.62 -14.75 -10.44
CA GLU A 103 -3.10 -15.97 -11.08
C GLU A 103 -3.73 -17.24 -10.49
N PHE A 104 -3.85 -17.31 -9.17
CA PHE A 104 -4.52 -18.43 -8.51
C PHE A 104 -5.99 -18.56 -8.89
N SER A 105 -6.71 -17.46 -9.05
CA SER A 105 -8.10 -17.47 -9.51
C SER A 105 -8.26 -17.99 -10.93
N GLU A 106 -7.22 -17.89 -11.72
CA GLU A 106 -7.13 -18.40 -13.10
C GLU A 106 -6.59 -19.85 -13.15
N GLY A 107 -6.28 -20.45 -11.99
CA GLY A 107 -5.79 -21.82 -11.86
C GLY A 107 -4.28 -21.98 -12.01
N ASN A 108 -3.54 -20.89 -12.08
CA ASN A 108 -2.07 -20.91 -12.11
C ASN A 108 -1.54 -20.87 -10.67
N PHE A 109 -1.00 -22.00 -10.19
CA PHE A 109 -0.41 -22.14 -8.86
C PHE A 109 1.14 -22.23 -8.88
N ASP A 110 1.80 -21.81 -9.96
CA ASP A 110 3.27 -21.65 -10.03
C ASP A 110 3.59 -20.17 -10.20
N VAL A 111 3.40 -19.40 -9.14
CA VAL A 111 3.57 -17.95 -9.13
C VAL A 111 4.77 -17.57 -8.26
N LYS A 112 5.75 -16.89 -8.84
CA LYS A 112 6.94 -16.44 -8.11
C LYS A 112 6.79 -15.00 -7.65
N PRO A 113 7.33 -14.64 -6.48
CA PRO A 113 7.36 -13.26 -6.03
C PRO A 113 8.16 -12.40 -7.01
N GLU A 114 7.63 -11.21 -7.34
CA GLU A 114 8.29 -10.24 -8.23
C GLU A 114 9.11 -9.20 -7.48
N VAL A 115 8.90 -9.10 -6.15
CA VAL A 115 9.60 -8.16 -5.29
C VAL A 115 10.40 -8.87 -4.21
N GLU A 116 11.44 -8.19 -3.72
CA GLU A 116 12.23 -8.69 -2.58
C GLU A 116 11.50 -8.40 -1.27
N TRP A 117 10.96 -9.42 -0.62
CA TRP A 117 10.29 -9.35 0.66
C TRP A 117 11.29 -9.27 1.81
N LYS A 118 11.05 -8.39 2.81
CA LYS A 118 12.00 -8.10 3.90
C LYS A 118 11.32 -8.04 5.26
N GLY A 119 12.11 -8.29 6.30
CA GLY A 119 11.67 -8.20 7.69
C GLY A 119 10.50 -9.13 7.98
N ASP A 120 9.53 -8.64 8.74
CA ASP A 120 8.37 -9.42 9.16
C ASP A 120 7.45 -9.85 8.01
N PHE A 121 7.56 -9.18 6.85
CA PHE A 121 6.76 -9.52 5.67
C PHE A 121 7.19 -10.85 5.02
N VAL A 122 8.41 -11.33 5.26
CA VAL A 122 8.89 -12.65 4.78
C VAL A 122 7.97 -13.77 5.27
N GLY A 123 7.47 -13.68 6.52
CA GLY A 123 6.54 -14.67 7.05
C GLY A 123 5.21 -14.75 6.29
N ILE A 124 4.77 -13.64 5.68
CA ILE A 124 3.59 -13.63 4.79
C ILE A 124 3.92 -14.37 3.50
N LEU A 125 5.07 -14.07 2.89
CA LEU A 125 5.53 -14.76 1.69
C LEU A 125 5.66 -16.27 1.90
N ASP A 126 6.28 -16.70 3.01
CA ASP A 126 6.43 -18.13 3.33
C ASP A 126 5.08 -18.83 3.46
N SER A 127 4.12 -18.18 4.14
CA SER A 127 2.76 -18.70 4.29
C SER A 127 2.03 -18.80 2.94
N PHE A 128 2.27 -17.85 2.06
CA PHE A 128 1.72 -17.78 0.73
C PHE A 128 2.27 -18.92 -0.16
N MET A 129 3.58 -19.14 -0.14
CA MET A 129 4.23 -20.24 -0.86
C MET A 129 3.79 -21.62 -0.36
N LEU A 130 3.57 -21.75 0.96
CA LEU A 130 3.02 -22.97 1.53
C LEU A 130 1.59 -23.24 1.06
N PHE A 131 0.75 -22.21 1.02
CA PHE A 131 -0.60 -22.28 0.50
C PHE A 131 -0.59 -22.72 -0.98
N GLU A 132 0.21 -22.07 -1.81
CA GLU A 132 0.39 -22.40 -3.23
C GLU A 132 0.72 -23.88 -3.42
N LYS A 133 1.75 -24.36 -2.72
CA LYS A 133 2.17 -25.76 -2.78
C LYS A 133 1.04 -26.71 -2.39
N SER A 134 0.34 -26.42 -1.28
CA SER A 134 -0.75 -27.25 -0.79
C SER A 134 -1.92 -27.32 -1.78
N MET A 135 -2.26 -26.19 -2.41
CA MET A 135 -3.30 -26.13 -3.43
C MET A 135 -2.90 -26.89 -4.69
N ALA A 136 -1.67 -26.74 -5.18
CA ALA A 136 -1.16 -27.49 -6.32
C ALA A 136 -1.19 -29.02 -6.08
N GLU A 137 -0.78 -29.46 -4.89
CA GLU A 137 -0.85 -30.88 -4.49
C GLU A 137 -2.31 -31.37 -4.42
N THR A 138 -3.22 -30.57 -3.89
CA THR A 138 -4.65 -30.90 -3.81
C THR A 138 -5.28 -31.06 -5.20
N ILE A 139 -5.03 -30.12 -6.10
CA ILE A 139 -5.52 -30.16 -7.48
C ILE A 139 -4.99 -31.40 -8.21
N LYS A 140 -3.70 -31.69 -8.06
CA LYS A 140 -3.09 -32.89 -8.63
C LYS A 140 -3.71 -34.19 -8.07
N GLY A 141 -4.00 -34.21 -6.76
CA GLY A 141 -4.72 -35.32 -6.13
C GLY A 141 -6.12 -35.51 -6.71
N ILE A 142 -6.87 -34.42 -6.91
CA ILE A 142 -8.21 -34.47 -7.53
C ILE A 142 -8.12 -34.99 -8.96
N GLN A 143 -7.14 -34.57 -9.75
CA GLN A 143 -6.93 -35.06 -11.11
C GLN A 143 -6.67 -36.57 -11.13
N ASN A 144 -5.77 -37.07 -10.27
CA ASN A 144 -5.49 -38.50 -10.19
C ASN A 144 -6.74 -39.32 -9.83
N VAL A 145 -7.54 -38.86 -8.84
CA VAL A 145 -8.81 -39.53 -8.45
C VAL A 145 -9.82 -39.46 -9.59
N SER A 146 -9.91 -38.36 -10.32
CA SER A 146 -10.81 -38.23 -11.48
C SER A 146 -10.45 -39.25 -12.58
N ASP A 147 -9.15 -39.43 -12.87
CA ASP A 147 -8.66 -40.40 -13.86
C ASP A 147 -8.97 -41.85 -13.41
N GLU A 148 -8.81 -42.16 -12.11
CA GLU A 148 -9.13 -43.44 -11.54
C GLU A 148 -10.64 -43.75 -11.63
N VAL A 149 -11.50 -42.77 -11.27
CA VAL A 149 -12.96 -42.88 -11.40
C VAL A 149 -13.36 -43.07 -12.86
N SER A 150 -12.75 -42.34 -13.78
CA SER A 150 -13.03 -42.49 -15.21
C SER A 150 -12.65 -43.91 -15.71
N SER A 151 -11.51 -44.42 -15.31
CA SER A 151 -11.06 -45.79 -15.62
C SER A 151 -12.03 -46.85 -15.05
N ALA A 152 -12.40 -46.69 -13.77
CA ALA A 152 -13.37 -47.61 -13.14
C ALA A 152 -14.75 -47.58 -13.82
N ALA A 153 -15.23 -46.41 -14.21
CA ALA A 153 -16.46 -46.27 -14.97
C ALA A 153 -16.41 -46.99 -16.33
N GLY A 154 -15.28 -46.89 -17.02
CA GLY A 154 -15.03 -47.60 -18.25
C GLY A 154 -15.07 -49.14 -18.06
N GLN A 155 -14.44 -49.62 -16.97
CA GLN A 155 -14.45 -51.04 -16.62
C GLN A 155 -15.88 -51.56 -16.29
N VAL A 156 -16.68 -50.79 -15.56
CA VAL A 156 -18.07 -51.10 -15.26
C VAL A 156 -18.90 -51.16 -16.54
N ALA A 157 -18.69 -50.22 -17.46
CA ALA A 157 -19.39 -50.18 -18.76
C ALA A 157 -19.05 -51.44 -19.58
N SER A 158 -17.77 -51.80 -19.66
CA SER A 158 -17.34 -53.04 -20.36
C SER A 158 -17.97 -54.29 -19.75
N SER A 159 -17.87 -54.46 -18.41
CA SER A 159 -18.43 -55.60 -17.71
C SER A 159 -19.95 -55.68 -17.86
N SER A 160 -20.65 -54.54 -17.94
CA SER A 160 -22.11 -54.48 -18.18
C SER A 160 -22.45 -54.95 -19.60
N ASN A 161 -21.64 -54.62 -20.60
CA ASN A 161 -21.83 -55.14 -21.98
C ASN A 161 -21.59 -56.65 -22.04
N ASP A 162 -20.52 -57.14 -21.39
CA ASP A 162 -20.20 -58.60 -21.36
C ASP A 162 -21.35 -59.35 -20.67
N LEU A 163 -21.92 -58.81 -19.61
CA LEU A 163 -23.09 -59.38 -18.92
C LEU A 163 -24.32 -59.39 -19.80
N ALA A 164 -24.59 -58.32 -20.55
CA ALA A 164 -25.73 -58.25 -21.48
C ALA A 164 -25.60 -59.26 -22.63
N GLU A 165 -24.40 -59.46 -23.18
CA GLU A 165 -24.11 -60.45 -24.19
C GLU A 165 -24.26 -61.86 -23.61
N GLY A 166 -23.73 -62.11 -22.42
CA GLY A 166 -23.88 -63.37 -21.71
C GLY A 166 -25.36 -63.72 -21.44
N ALA A 167 -26.18 -62.76 -21.02
CA ALA A 167 -27.59 -62.93 -20.79
C ALA A 167 -28.34 -63.25 -22.11
N THR A 168 -27.97 -62.61 -23.21
CA THR A 168 -28.56 -62.87 -24.52
C THR A 168 -28.24 -64.32 -25.00
N ASN A 169 -26.98 -64.71 -24.84
CA ASN A 169 -26.53 -66.07 -25.19
C ASN A 169 -27.23 -67.15 -24.32
N GLN A 170 -27.40 -66.89 -23.02
CA GLN A 170 -28.16 -67.77 -22.15
C GLN A 170 -29.63 -67.91 -22.56
N ALA A 171 -30.26 -66.78 -22.93
CA ALA A 171 -31.65 -66.82 -23.42
C ALA A 171 -31.80 -67.69 -24.68
N ALA A 172 -30.85 -67.53 -25.62
CA ALA A 172 -30.87 -68.39 -26.86
C ALA A 172 -30.66 -69.88 -26.56
N VAL A 173 -29.78 -70.23 -25.62
CA VAL A 173 -29.58 -71.60 -25.19
C VAL A 173 -30.81 -72.20 -24.51
N VAL A 174 -31.53 -71.42 -23.68
CA VAL A 174 -32.81 -71.84 -23.05
C VAL A 174 -33.88 -72.05 -24.07
N GLU A 175 -33.98 -71.17 -25.11
CA GLU A 175 -34.97 -71.38 -26.19
C GLU A 175 -34.65 -72.67 -26.97
N GLU A 176 -33.38 -72.96 -27.24
CA GLU A 176 -33.00 -74.23 -27.94
C GLU A 176 -33.31 -75.48 -27.13
N LEU A 177 -33.18 -75.40 -25.80
CA LEU A 177 -33.50 -76.54 -24.92
C LEU A 177 -34.99 -76.78 -24.71
N THR A 178 -35.87 -75.86 -25.03
CA THR A 178 -37.33 -75.93 -24.84
C THR A 178 -38.06 -76.14 -26.15
N ALA A 179 -37.43 -76.21 -27.28
CA ALA A 179 -37.94 -76.50 -28.60
C ALA A 179 -37.86 -78.02 -28.92
#